data_8bab3cda11a871140bbb16d3c046135b
#
_entry.id   8bab3cda11a871140bbb16d3c046135b
#
_cell.length_a   1.000
_cell.length_b   1.000
_cell.length_c   1.000
_cell.angle_alpha   90.00
_cell.angle_beta   90.00
_cell.angle_gamma   90.00
#
_symmetry.space_group_name_H-M   'P 1'
#
loop_
_entity.id
_entity.type
_entity.pdbx_description
1 polymer ?
#
loop_
_entity_poly.entity_id
_entity_poly.type
_entity_poly.pdbx_seq_one_letter_code
_entity_poly.pdbx_strand_id
1 'polypeptide(L)'
;MSASVSLTTPVSVSCLINDVNPSVKAKKEDATAVTTTQAPKIAEAIHRSTPTLADNVLYDSTSYTHGVTTGSTNVSISSGQRPQQADYSLALLAKDVYAPTSGNLNGFVRLSDERLLAAGIDPTALSDSASGFLAGIYSDNQQYVLSFAGTNDRHDWLSNIRQAVGYEDVQYNEAVALGKTAKMAFGDALVITGHSLGGGLAATAALATGTFAVTFNAAGVAKNTLKRLGMDSAKARRSAENGGIRSYSEKYDLLTGIQELTSLIPNAVGHKIVLANSDKLTGVDDWLPHKHLERHLSAHSIEKVISSMSEQQPWERRYV
;
A
#
# COMPACT_ATOMS: atom_id res chain seq x y z
N MET A 1 -13.00 33.09 -50.37
CA MET A 1 -13.40 33.42 -48.99
C MET A 1 -12.77 32.37 -48.10
N SER A 2 -11.63 32.71 -47.50
CA SER A 2 -10.85 31.80 -46.62
C SER A 2 -11.27 32.03 -45.18
N ALA A 3 -11.81 31.04 -44.52
CA ALA A 3 -12.10 31.08 -43.10
C ALA A 3 -10.91 30.48 -42.35
N SER A 4 -10.20 31.32 -41.62
CA SER A 4 -9.11 30.93 -40.71
C SER A 4 -9.71 30.39 -39.42
N VAL A 5 -9.41 29.13 -39.09
CA VAL A 5 -9.72 28.51 -37.82
C VAL A 5 -8.67 28.92 -36.81
N SER A 6 -9.11 29.65 -35.78
CA SER A 6 -8.25 30.07 -34.65
C SER A 6 -8.04 28.88 -33.70
N LEU A 7 -6.80 28.47 -33.53
CA LEU A 7 -6.36 27.50 -32.53
C LEU A 7 -6.46 28.12 -31.12
N THR A 8 -7.34 27.59 -30.30
CA THR A 8 -7.41 27.90 -28.87
C THR A 8 -6.22 27.30 -28.14
N THR A 9 -5.45 28.15 -27.48
CA THR A 9 -4.29 27.84 -26.67
C THR A 9 -4.65 26.95 -25.47
N PRO A 10 -3.77 25.99 -25.07
CA PRO A 10 -3.98 25.19 -23.88
C PRO A 10 -3.88 26.08 -22.64
N VAL A 11 -4.82 25.89 -21.71
CA VAL A 11 -4.82 26.53 -20.39
C VAL A 11 -3.55 26.11 -19.63
N SER A 12 -2.71 27.09 -19.34
CA SER A 12 -1.45 26.90 -18.61
C SER A 12 -1.71 26.46 -17.18
N VAL A 13 -1.16 25.31 -16.80
CA VAL A 13 -1.18 24.72 -15.43
C VAL A 13 -0.30 25.53 -14.46
N SER A 14 0.35 26.64 -14.91
CA SER A 14 1.28 27.43 -14.11
C SER A 14 0.62 28.31 -13.03
N CYS A 15 -0.69 28.41 -12.97
CA CYS A 15 -1.40 29.26 -12.00
C CYS A 15 -1.62 28.62 -10.61
N LEU A 16 -1.16 27.41 -10.35
CA LEU A 16 -1.39 26.68 -9.08
C LEU A 16 -0.15 26.52 -8.19
N ILE A 17 0.97 27.14 -8.52
CA ILE A 17 2.24 26.92 -7.78
C ILE A 17 2.76 28.14 -7.00
N ASN A 18 2.16 29.33 -7.12
CA ASN A 18 2.75 30.58 -6.62
C ASN A 18 2.01 31.22 -5.44
N ASP A 19 1.66 30.50 -4.39
CA ASP A 19 1.28 31.13 -3.11
C ASP A 19 1.87 30.36 -1.93
N VAL A 20 3.19 30.41 -1.75
CA VAL A 20 3.85 30.10 -0.49
C VAL A 20 4.61 31.34 -0.02
N ASN A 21 4.02 32.06 0.91
CA ASN A 21 4.59 33.21 1.57
C ASN A 21 5.64 32.78 2.62
N PRO A 22 6.92 33.22 2.52
CA PRO A 22 7.94 32.91 3.50
C PRO A 22 8.05 34.05 4.53
N SER A 23 7.35 33.91 5.66
CA SER A 23 7.64 34.80 6.82
C SER A 23 7.26 34.11 8.14
N VAL A 24 8.15 33.29 8.67
CA VAL A 24 8.21 33.07 10.13
C VAL A 24 9.67 33.26 10.55
N LYS A 25 9.95 34.39 11.18
CA LYS A 25 11.23 34.71 11.84
C LYS A 25 11.41 33.82 13.06
N ALA A 26 12.49 33.08 13.10
CA ALA A 26 12.97 32.36 14.27
C ALA A 26 13.30 33.32 15.42
N LYS A 27 12.70 33.10 16.58
CA LYS A 27 13.06 33.76 17.84
C LYS A 27 14.03 32.82 18.57
N LYS A 28 15.23 33.34 18.78
CA LYS A 28 16.32 32.74 19.54
C LYS A 28 15.99 32.90 21.03
N GLU A 29 15.85 31.86 21.80
CA GLU A 29 15.86 31.90 23.27
C GLU A 29 16.97 31.02 23.83
N ASP A 30 17.61 31.56 24.87
CA ASP A 30 18.86 31.18 25.46
C ASP A 30 18.87 29.77 26.11
N ALA A 31 20.04 29.17 26.00
CA ALA A 31 20.38 27.93 26.67
C ALA A 31 20.76 28.23 28.15
N THR A 32 20.02 27.62 29.08
CA THR A 32 20.47 27.45 30.47
C THR A 32 20.77 25.98 30.73
N ALA A 33 21.98 25.73 31.19
CA ALA A 33 22.52 24.45 31.54
C ALA A 33 21.76 23.81 32.70
N VAL A 34 21.41 22.53 32.59
CA VAL A 34 20.97 21.68 33.71
C VAL A 34 21.84 20.42 33.77
N THR A 35 22.38 20.27 34.89
CA THR A 35 23.33 19.35 35.48
C THR A 35 23.03 17.87 35.23
N THR A 36 24.10 17.15 34.89
CA THR A 36 24.24 15.70 34.86
C THR A 36 23.80 15.04 36.16
N THR A 37 22.85 14.09 36.08
CA THR A 37 22.65 13.12 37.17
C THR A 37 22.71 11.71 36.59
N GLN A 38 23.54 10.88 37.21
CA GLN A 38 23.97 9.55 36.83
C GLN A 38 22.82 8.54 36.67
N ALA A 39 22.95 7.71 35.62
CA ALA A 39 22.16 6.48 35.45
C ALA A 39 22.68 5.36 36.37
N PRO A 40 21.81 4.56 36.95
CA PRO A 40 22.24 3.33 37.64
C PRO A 40 22.50 2.21 36.65
N LYS A 41 23.66 1.57 36.78
CA LYS A 41 24.02 0.29 36.16
C LYS A 41 23.08 -0.82 36.64
N ILE A 42 22.37 -1.47 35.74
CA ILE A 42 21.87 -2.82 35.97
C ILE A 42 22.52 -3.71 34.91
N ALA A 43 23.58 -4.35 35.30
CA ALA A 43 24.16 -5.51 34.63
C ALA A 43 23.85 -6.75 35.47
N GLU A 44 23.73 -7.87 34.75
CA GLU A 44 23.67 -9.27 35.26
C GLU A 44 22.31 -9.77 35.74
N ALA A 45 21.62 -10.51 34.86
CA ALA A 45 21.27 -11.92 35.04
C ALA A 45 20.41 -12.41 33.86
N ILE A 46 21.05 -12.83 32.76
CA ILE A 46 20.37 -13.71 31.80
C ILE A 46 21.06 -15.06 31.90
N HIS A 47 20.54 -15.91 32.77
CA HIS A 47 20.85 -17.32 32.77
C HIS A 47 20.03 -18.01 31.71
N ARG A 48 20.73 -18.78 30.86
CA ARG A 48 20.21 -19.63 29.80
C ARG A 48 19.10 -20.55 30.30
N SER A 49 17.96 -20.53 29.61
CA SER A 49 17.11 -21.69 29.48
C SER A 49 16.54 -21.71 28.05
N THR A 50 17.04 -22.62 27.23
CA THR A 50 16.47 -23.07 25.99
C THR A 50 15.16 -23.78 26.29
N PRO A 51 14.01 -23.39 25.67
CA PRO A 51 12.83 -24.24 25.67
C PRO A 51 13.01 -25.32 24.60
N THR A 52 13.06 -26.55 25.03
CA THR A 52 12.90 -27.76 24.24
C THR A 52 11.49 -27.78 23.65
N LEU A 53 11.43 -27.97 22.33
CA LEU A 53 10.23 -28.33 21.60
C LEU A 53 9.75 -29.73 22.08
N ALA A 54 8.70 -29.80 22.87
CA ALA A 54 7.78 -30.94 22.94
C ALA A 54 6.60 -30.54 23.85
N ASP A 55 5.48 -30.21 23.23
CA ASP A 55 4.20 -30.67 23.73
C ASP A 55 3.17 -30.55 22.61
N ASN A 56 2.83 -31.75 22.11
CA ASN A 56 1.72 -32.01 21.22
C ASN A 56 0.42 -31.57 21.88
N VAL A 57 -0.19 -30.48 21.43
CA VAL A 57 -1.61 -30.26 21.66
C VAL A 57 -2.36 -31.02 20.57
N LEU A 58 -2.83 -32.20 20.94
CA LEU A 58 -3.81 -33.00 20.18
C LEU A 58 -5.06 -32.13 19.95
N TYR A 59 -5.27 -31.72 18.73
CA TYR A 59 -6.54 -31.17 18.28
C TYR A 59 -7.51 -32.33 18.08
N ASP A 60 -8.51 -32.39 18.97
CA ASP A 60 -9.62 -33.34 18.88
C ASP A 60 -10.45 -33.05 17.62
N SER A 61 -10.37 -33.97 16.66
CA SER A 61 -11.13 -33.96 15.44
C SER A 61 -12.43 -34.75 15.64
N THR A 62 -13.45 -34.12 16.22
CA THR A 62 -14.80 -34.72 16.16
C THR A 62 -15.78 -33.74 15.55
N SER A 63 -16.16 -34.11 14.33
CA SER A 63 -17.48 -33.97 13.68
C SER A 63 -18.08 -32.55 13.54
N TYR A 64 -17.99 -32.01 12.31
CA TYR A 64 -19.16 -31.50 11.61
C TYR A 64 -19.05 -31.81 10.11
N THR A 65 -19.67 -32.94 9.71
CA THR A 65 -19.99 -33.22 8.32
C THR A 65 -21.27 -32.47 7.96
N HIS A 66 -21.14 -31.39 7.19
CA HIS A 66 -22.18 -31.00 6.23
C HIS A 66 -21.47 -30.48 4.99
N GLY A 67 -21.62 -31.24 3.92
CA GLY A 67 -21.01 -31.00 2.63
C GLY A 67 -21.58 -29.77 1.95
N VAL A 68 -20.67 -28.86 1.62
CA VAL A 68 -20.69 -28.09 0.38
C VAL A 68 -19.26 -28.12 -0.12
N THR A 69 -18.95 -28.99 -1.06
CA THR A 69 -17.73 -28.97 -1.84
C THR A 69 -17.77 -27.77 -2.79
N THR A 70 -17.48 -26.57 -2.28
CA THR A 70 -16.92 -25.51 -3.11
C THR A 70 -15.40 -25.75 -3.11
N GLY A 71 -14.90 -26.26 -4.22
CA GLY A 71 -13.47 -26.44 -4.42
C GLY A 71 -12.76 -25.09 -4.31
N SER A 72 -12.32 -24.74 -3.10
CA SER A 72 -11.35 -23.68 -2.89
C SER A 72 -10.03 -24.21 -3.39
N THR A 73 -9.69 -23.91 -4.65
CA THR A 73 -8.33 -24.03 -5.13
C THR A 73 -7.55 -22.97 -4.39
N ASN A 74 -6.82 -23.34 -3.33
CA ASN A 74 -5.89 -22.46 -2.64
C ASN A 74 -4.78 -22.06 -3.64
N VAL A 75 -4.97 -20.94 -4.30
CA VAL A 75 -4.00 -20.39 -5.24
C VAL A 75 -2.97 -19.62 -4.41
N SER A 76 -1.79 -20.19 -4.26
CA SER A 76 -0.68 -19.55 -3.57
C SER A 76 -0.26 -18.26 -4.31
N ILE A 77 -0.15 -17.17 -3.55
CA ILE A 77 0.37 -15.90 -4.05
C ILE A 77 1.89 -16.02 -4.22
N SER A 78 2.39 -15.80 -5.42
CA SER A 78 3.82 -15.91 -5.72
C SER A 78 4.36 -14.65 -6.40
N SER A 79 5.67 -14.45 -6.32
CA SER A 79 6.37 -13.37 -7.04
C SER A 79 6.34 -13.59 -8.57
N GLY A 80 6.65 -12.54 -9.31
CA GLY A 80 6.71 -12.56 -10.77
C GLY A 80 5.95 -11.38 -11.38
N GLN A 81 6.08 -11.22 -12.69
CA GLN A 81 5.53 -10.08 -13.42
C GLN A 81 4.10 -10.33 -13.92
N ARG A 82 3.71 -11.59 -14.11
CA ARG A 82 2.40 -11.93 -14.67
C ARG A 82 1.28 -11.74 -13.64
N PRO A 83 0.12 -11.21 -14.05
CA PRO A 83 -1.08 -11.21 -13.23
C PRO A 83 -1.41 -12.61 -12.72
N GLN A 84 -1.89 -12.70 -11.48
CA GLN A 84 -2.33 -13.95 -10.86
C GLN A 84 -3.74 -13.80 -10.30
N GLN A 85 -4.53 -14.86 -10.34
CA GLN A 85 -5.89 -14.86 -9.78
C GLN A 85 -5.89 -14.49 -8.29
N ALA A 86 -4.85 -14.91 -7.56
CA ALA A 86 -4.67 -14.58 -6.14
C ALA A 86 -4.52 -13.07 -5.89
N ASP A 87 -4.09 -12.26 -6.88
CA ASP A 87 -3.98 -10.81 -6.74
C ASP A 87 -5.34 -10.15 -6.50
N TYR A 88 -6.43 -10.77 -6.95
CA TYR A 88 -7.79 -10.31 -6.66
C TYR A 88 -8.10 -10.33 -5.17
N SER A 89 -7.68 -11.38 -4.45
CA SER A 89 -7.83 -11.44 -2.99
C SER A 89 -7.06 -10.30 -2.31
N LEU A 90 -5.87 -9.97 -2.80
CA LEU A 90 -5.08 -8.85 -2.27
C LEU A 90 -5.76 -7.50 -2.49
N ALA A 91 -6.48 -7.31 -3.61
CA ALA A 91 -7.29 -6.10 -3.82
C ALA A 91 -8.44 -5.99 -2.81
N LEU A 92 -9.10 -7.11 -2.49
CA LEU A 92 -10.14 -7.16 -1.45
C LEU A 92 -9.56 -6.78 -0.07
N LEU A 93 -8.38 -7.30 0.29
CA LEU A 93 -7.70 -6.98 1.54
C LEU A 93 -7.20 -5.53 1.59
N ALA A 94 -6.75 -4.98 0.45
CA ALA A 94 -6.38 -3.57 0.33
C ALA A 94 -7.59 -2.62 0.48
N LYS A 95 -8.81 -3.10 0.22
CA LYS A 95 -10.06 -2.39 0.53
C LYS A 95 -10.46 -2.54 1.99
N ASP A 96 -10.44 -3.78 2.51
CA ASP A 96 -10.92 -4.10 3.86
C ASP A 96 -10.15 -3.37 4.96
N VAL A 97 -8.86 -3.09 4.76
CA VAL A 97 -8.03 -2.42 5.76
C VAL A 97 -8.58 -1.05 6.20
N TYR A 98 -9.33 -0.35 5.35
CA TYR A 98 -9.96 0.96 5.68
C TYR A 98 -11.16 0.84 6.62
N ALA A 99 -11.94 -0.23 6.49
CA ALA A 99 -13.12 -0.51 7.29
C ALA A 99 -13.24 -2.03 7.47
N PRO A 100 -12.53 -2.61 8.43
CA PRO A 100 -12.44 -4.05 8.58
C PRO A 100 -13.80 -4.70 8.76
N THR A 101 -14.06 -5.75 7.96
CA THR A 101 -15.22 -6.61 8.11
C THR A 101 -14.88 -7.79 9.02
N SER A 102 -15.89 -8.33 9.70
CA SER A 102 -15.72 -9.53 10.54
C SER A 102 -15.73 -10.84 9.75
N GLY A 103 -15.78 -10.76 8.41
CA GLY A 103 -16.00 -11.90 7.52
C GLY A 103 -14.73 -12.51 6.95
N ASN A 104 -14.93 -13.62 6.25
CA ASN A 104 -13.94 -14.24 5.39
C ASN A 104 -13.89 -13.50 4.05
N LEU A 105 -12.72 -13.05 3.66
CA LEU A 105 -12.46 -12.36 2.40
C LEU A 105 -11.69 -13.30 1.46
N ASN A 106 -12.43 -14.07 0.69
CA ASN A 106 -11.87 -15.01 -0.29
C ASN A 106 -10.81 -15.97 0.32
N GLY A 107 -11.10 -16.51 1.51
CA GLY A 107 -10.23 -17.40 2.26
C GLY A 107 -9.45 -16.72 3.39
N PHE A 108 -9.22 -15.41 3.30
CA PHE A 108 -8.48 -14.67 4.31
C PHE A 108 -9.36 -14.14 5.43
N VAL A 109 -8.84 -14.18 6.65
CA VAL A 109 -9.44 -13.60 7.86
C VAL A 109 -8.44 -12.66 8.51
N ARG A 110 -8.89 -11.51 8.98
CA ARG A 110 -8.06 -10.56 9.73
C ARG A 110 -7.61 -11.19 11.05
N LEU A 111 -6.33 -11.07 11.40
CA LEU A 111 -5.81 -11.55 12.67
C LEU A 111 -6.37 -10.73 13.83
N SER A 112 -6.78 -11.43 14.90
CA SER A 112 -7.14 -10.79 16.17
C SER A 112 -5.87 -10.35 16.93
N ASP A 113 -6.07 -9.50 17.93
CA ASP A 113 -4.97 -9.00 18.79
C ASP A 113 -4.23 -10.16 19.46
N GLU A 114 -4.95 -11.19 19.92
CA GLU A 114 -4.35 -12.38 20.54
C GLU A 114 -3.45 -13.13 19.55
N ARG A 115 -3.86 -13.26 18.30
CA ARG A 115 -3.06 -13.93 17.25
C ARG A 115 -1.85 -13.08 16.85
N LEU A 116 -1.98 -11.77 16.84
CA LEU A 116 -0.87 -10.84 16.60
C LEU A 116 0.17 -10.95 17.73
N LEU A 117 -0.27 -10.88 18.98
CA LEU A 117 0.60 -11.03 20.16
C LEU A 117 1.30 -12.39 20.17
N ALA A 118 0.59 -13.47 19.86
CA ALA A 118 1.17 -14.82 19.74
C ALA A 118 2.24 -14.90 18.63
N ALA A 119 2.13 -14.08 17.60
CA ALA A 119 3.13 -13.95 16.54
C ALA A 119 4.27 -12.96 16.87
N GLY A 120 4.26 -12.34 18.07
CA GLY A 120 5.23 -11.34 18.49
C GLY A 120 5.03 -9.96 17.85
N ILE A 121 3.82 -9.66 17.40
CA ILE A 121 3.43 -8.37 16.82
C ILE A 121 2.54 -7.63 17.80
N ASP A 122 2.95 -6.42 18.21
CA ASP A 122 2.13 -5.54 19.03
C ASP A 122 0.96 -5.00 18.17
N PRO A 123 -0.32 -5.25 18.56
CA PRO A 123 -1.47 -4.73 17.84
C PRO A 123 -1.47 -3.19 17.71
N THR A 124 -0.88 -2.48 18.67
CA THR A 124 -0.79 -1.01 18.63
C THR A 124 0.12 -0.50 17.51
N ALA A 125 1.04 -1.34 17.00
CA ALA A 125 1.90 -0.99 15.86
C ALA A 125 1.15 -0.97 14.52
N LEU A 126 -0.13 -1.40 14.47
CA LEU A 126 -0.93 -1.39 13.25
C LEU A 126 -1.63 -0.06 13.00
N SER A 127 -1.62 0.86 13.94
CA SER A 127 -2.26 2.17 13.74
C SER A 127 -1.57 3.27 14.57
N ASP A 128 -1.47 4.46 13.97
CA ASP A 128 -1.07 5.69 14.66
C ASP A 128 -1.99 6.83 14.22
N SER A 129 -2.81 7.32 15.14
CA SER A 129 -3.74 8.42 14.86
C SER A 129 -3.05 9.76 14.61
N ALA A 130 -1.81 9.95 15.09
CA ALA A 130 -1.04 11.17 14.90
C ALA A 130 -0.49 11.30 13.48
N SER A 131 -0.03 10.19 12.90
CA SER A 131 0.44 10.12 11.52
C SER A 131 -0.66 9.77 10.53
N GLY A 132 -1.79 9.20 10.99
CA GLY A 132 -2.83 8.61 10.17
C GLY A 132 -2.46 7.23 9.61
N PHE A 133 -1.38 6.61 10.12
CA PHE A 133 -0.98 5.26 9.73
C PHE A 133 -2.02 4.23 10.13
N LEU A 134 -2.35 3.32 9.22
CA LEU A 134 -3.29 2.23 9.45
C LEU A 134 -2.88 1.00 8.64
N ALA A 135 -2.84 -0.16 9.29
CA ALA A 135 -2.54 -1.44 8.68
C ALA A 135 -3.43 -2.56 9.22
N GLY A 136 -3.39 -3.70 8.55
CA GLY A 136 -4.04 -4.93 9.00
C GLY A 136 -3.25 -6.14 8.54
N ILE A 137 -3.30 -7.23 9.32
CA ILE A 137 -2.70 -8.50 8.94
C ILE A 137 -3.79 -9.54 8.80
N TYR A 138 -3.75 -10.29 7.71
CA TYR A 138 -4.73 -11.29 7.33
C TYR A 138 -4.06 -12.63 7.09
N SER A 139 -4.79 -13.73 7.27
CA SER A 139 -4.27 -15.07 6.98
C SER A 139 -5.37 -15.99 6.47
N ASP A 140 -5.00 -16.89 5.55
CA ASP A 140 -5.77 -18.06 5.13
C ASP A 140 -5.26 -19.36 5.78
N ASN A 141 -4.41 -19.26 6.82
CA ASN A 141 -3.65 -20.30 7.51
C ASN A 141 -2.46 -20.89 6.72
N GLN A 142 -2.23 -20.47 5.49
CA GLN A 142 -1.05 -20.86 4.70
C GLN A 142 -0.16 -19.64 4.42
N GLN A 143 -0.78 -18.51 4.09
CA GLN A 143 -0.11 -17.24 3.83
C GLN A 143 -0.62 -16.15 4.76
N TYR A 144 0.22 -15.14 4.93
CA TYR A 144 -0.07 -13.93 5.69
C TYR A 144 0.03 -12.73 4.78
N VAL A 145 -0.91 -11.81 4.91
CA VAL A 145 -0.94 -10.59 4.11
C VAL A 145 -0.94 -9.38 5.04
N LEU A 146 0.11 -8.57 4.93
CA LEU A 146 0.17 -7.25 5.56
C LEU A 146 -0.39 -6.23 4.57
N SER A 147 -1.52 -5.61 4.90
CA SER A 147 -2.19 -4.60 4.10
C SER A 147 -2.07 -3.21 4.75
N PHE A 148 -1.69 -2.20 3.96
CA PHE A 148 -1.63 -0.81 4.39
C PHE A 148 -2.77 -0.01 3.79
N ALA A 149 -3.44 0.80 4.62
CA ALA A 149 -4.40 1.79 4.17
C ALA A 149 -3.68 3.02 3.57
N GLY A 150 -4.30 3.64 2.60
CA GLY A 150 -3.94 4.99 2.16
C GLY A 150 -4.73 6.05 2.95
N THR A 151 -4.81 7.27 2.42
CA THR A 151 -5.56 8.37 3.02
C THR A 151 -7.05 8.06 3.04
N ASN A 152 -7.69 8.17 4.22
CA ASN A 152 -9.11 7.82 4.44
C ASN A 152 -10.12 8.79 3.82
N ASP A 153 -9.70 10.00 3.48
CA ASP A 153 -10.62 11.06 3.05
C ASP A 153 -10.79 11.02 1.53
N ARG A 154 -11.95 10.49 1.08
CA ARG A 154 -12.28 10.33 -0.34
C ARG A 154 -12.60 11.65 -1.06
N HIS A 155 -13.05 12.68 -0.32
CA HIS A 155 -13.47 13.94 -0.92
C HIS A 155 -12.33 14.93 -1.11
N ASP A 156 -11.33 14.89 -0.24
CA ASP A 156 -10.19 15.82 -0.26
C ASP A 156 -8.83 15.13 -0.46
N TRP A 157 -8.83 13.88 -0.99
CA TRP A 157 -7.60 13.10 -1.11
C TRP A 157 -6.49 13.81 -1.91
N LEU A 158 -6.81 14.63 -2.91
CA LEU A 158 -5.83 15.45 -3.63
C LEU A 158 -5.23 16.55 -2.77
N SER A 159 -6.03 17.20 -1.93
CA SER A 159 -5.54 18.19 -0.96
C SER A 159 -4.79 17.49 0.16
N ASN A 160 -5.23 16.31 0.58
CA ASN A 160 -4.60 15.50 1.61
C ASN A 160 -3.26 14.90 1.15
N ILE A 161 -3.13 14.46 -0.10
CA ILE A 161 -1.82 14.08 -0.67
C ILE A 161 -0.84 15.25 -0.64
N ARG A 162 -1.30 16.49 -0.93
CA ARG A 162 -0.44 17.68 -0.81
C ARG A 162 -0.08 18.04 0.64
N GLN A 163 -0.99 17.84 1.58
CA GLN A 163 -0.77 18.11 3.01
C GLN A 163 0.03 17.00 3.69
N ALA A 164 -0.08 15.75 3.20
CA ALA A 164 0.62 14.59 3.74
C ALA A 164 2.16 14.63 3.55
N VAL A 165 2.67 15.53 2.70
CA VAL A 165 4.12 15.65 2.39
C VAL A 165 4.99 15.78 3.66
N GLY A 166 4.45 16.28 4.80
CA GLY A 166 5.16 16.34 6.08
C GLY A 166 5.05 15.07 6.95
N TYR A 167 3.99 14.27 6.77
CA TYR A 167 3.74 13.04 7.54
C TYR A 167 4.14 11.77 6.78
N GLU A 168 4.34 11.87 5.47
CA GLU A 168 4.76 10.72 4.65
C GLU A 168 6.00 10.02 5.22
N ASP A 169 7.00 10.78 5.67
CA ASP A 169 8.24 10.20 6.21
C ASP A 169 7.98 9.37 7.47
N VAL A 170 7.04 9.74 8.32
CA VAL A 170 6.66 8.98 9.53
C VAL A 170 5.98 7.68 9.13
N GLN A 171 4.95 7.75 8.29
CA GLN A 171 4.20 6.56 7.83
C GLN A 171 5.10 5.57 7.07
N TYR A 172 6.05 6.04 6.26
CA TYR A 172 7.01 5.15 5.59
C TYR A 172 7.95 4.46 6.58
N ASN A 173 8.35 5.13 7.67
CA ASN A 173 9.16 4.51 8.72
C ASN A 173 8.35 3.44 9.48
N GLU A 174 7.10 3.74 9.83
CA GLU A 174 6.17 2.81 10.49
C GLU A 174 5.91 1.58 9.62
N ALA A 175 5.64 1.79 8.32
CA ALA A 175 5.43 0.70 7.37
C ALA A 175 6.65 -0.22 7.26
N VAL A 176 7.87 0.33 7.23
CA VAL A 176 9.11 -0.45 7.20
C VAL A 176 9.34 -1.18 8.52
N ALA A 177 9.08 -0.54 9.66
CA ALA A 177 9.21 -1.17 10.97
C ALA A 177 8.24 -2.35 11.11
N LEU A 178 6.95 -2.13 10.82
CA LEU A 178 5.93 -3.17 10.87
C LEU A 178 6.21 -4.28 9.85
N GLY A 179 6.64 -3.93 8.63
CA GLY A 179 7.02 -4.90 7.59
C GLY A 179 8.16 -5.83 8.05
N LYS A 180 9.19 -5.28 8.73
CA LYS A 180 10.29 -6.08 9.31
C LYS A 180 9.81 -7.01 10.40
N THR A 181 8.96 -6.53 11.32
CA THR A 181 8.35 -7.36 12.37
C THR A 181 7.50 -8.48 11.78
N ALA A 182 6.65 -8.17 10.80
CA ALA A 182 5.84 -9.18 10.12
C ALA A 182 6.70 -10.20 9.34
N LYS A 183 7.81 -9.75 8.70
CA LYS A 183 8.75 -10.66 8.03
C LYS A 183 9.46 -11.60 9.01
N MET A 184 9.81 -11.12 10.19
CA MET A 184 10.37 -11.98 11.25
C MET A 184 9.35 -13.00 11.76
N ALA A 185 8.08 -12.60 11.89
CA ALA A 185 7.01 -13.46 12.38
C ALA A 185 6.59 -14.54 11.37
N PHE A 186 6.46 -14.20 10.09
CA PHE A 186 5.82 -15.05 9.08
C PHE A 186 6.76 -15.55 7.97
N GLY A 187 8.01 -15.07 7.95
CA GLY A 187 9.01 -15.51 6.98
C GLY A 187 8.57 -15.31 5.52
N ASP A 188 8.74 -16.34 4.71
CA ASP A 188 8.42 -16.32 3.28
C ASP A 188 6.91 -16.52 2.99
N ALA A 189 6.12 -16.82 4.00
CA ALA A 189 4.66 -16.85 3.88
C ALA A 189 4.02 -15.46 3.89
N LEU A 190 4.82 -14.39 4.13
CA LEU A 190 4.34 -13.02 4.13
C LEU A 190 4.27 -12.45 2.71
N VAL A 191 3.15 -11.82 2.40
CA VAL A 191 2.92 -10.95 1.23
C VAL A 191 2.49 -9.58 1.70
N ILE A 192 2.81 -8.51 0.96
CA ILE A 192 2.44 -7.15 1.34
C ILE A 192 1.54 -6.54 0.27
N THR A 193 0.53 -5.78 0.68
CA THR A 193 -0.40 -5.11 -0.25
C THR A 193 -0.83 -3.74 0.24
N GLY A 194 -1.42 -2.95 -0.66
CA GLY A 194 -2.00 -1.67 -0.33
C GLY A 194 -2.48 -0.90 -1.57
N HIS A 195 -3.33 0.09 -1.32
CA HIS A 195 -3.93 0.94 -2.34
C HIS A 195 -3.53 2.41 -2.12
N SER A 196 -3.35 3.17 -3.15
CA SER A 196 -3.02 4.60 -3.11
C SER A 196 -1.73 4.87 -2.30
N LEU A 197 -1.74 5.75 -1.29
CA LEU A 197 -0.62 5.94 -0.37
C LEU A 197 -0.22 4.61 0.30
N GLY A 198 -1.19 3.78 0.73
CA GLY A 198 -0.94 2.44 1.27
C GLY A 198 -0.19 1.54 0.29
N GLY A 199 -0.38 1.73 -1.03
CA GLY A 199 0.41 1.06 -2.06
C GLY A 199 1.88 1.50 -2.07
N GLY A 200 2.15 2.79 -1.84
CA GLY A 200 3.51 3.32 -1.66
C GLY A 200 4.18 2.77 -0.39
N LEU A 201 3.43 2.73 0.73
CA LEU A 201 3.88 2.12 2.00
C LEU A 201 4.21 0.63 1.81
N ALA A 202 3.30 -0.11 1.15
CA ALA A 202 3.47 -1.53 0.83
C ALA A 202 4.72 -1.78 -0.02
N ALA A 203 4.91 -1.01 -1.08
CA ALA A 203 6.09 -1.12 -1.95
C ALA A 203 7.39 -0.87 -1.18
N THR A 204 7.39 0.14 -0.29
CA THR A 204 8.58 0.48 0.50
C THR A 204 8.91 -0.58 1.55
N ALA A 205 7.89 -1.07 2.27
CA ALA A 205 8.06 -2.17 3.24
C ALA A 205 8.55 -3.45 2.55
N ALA A 206 7.99 -3.78 1.38
CA ALA A 206 8.40 -4.93 0.57
C ALA A 206 9.86 -4.84 0.14
N LEU A 207 10.31 -3.68 -0.36
CA LEU A 207 11.69 -3.44 -0.74
C LEU A 207 12.66 -3.53 0.44
N ALA A 208 12.25 -3.00 1.62
CA ALA A 208 13.08 -3.02 2.83
C ALA A 208 13.25 -4.42 3.44
N THR A 209 12.33 -5.32 3.17
CA THR A 209 12.28 -6.68 3.75
C THR A 209 12.61 -7.79 2.76
N GLY A 210 12.71 -7.47 1.46
CA GLY A 210 12.80 -8.45 0.39
C GLY A 210 11.53 -9.30 0.21
N THR A 211 10.39 -8.80 0.72
CA THR A 211 9.09 -9.48 0.63
C THR A 211 8.41 -9.14 -0.70
N PHE A 212 7.65 -10.10 -1.24
CA PHE A 212 6.83 -9.85 -2.42
C PHE A 212 5.63 -8.96 -2.10
N ALA A 213 5.24 -8.09 -3.04
CA ALA A 213 4.06 -7.25 -2.89
C ALA A 213 3.21 -7.14 -4.15
N VAL A 214 1.93 -6.83 -3.95
CA VAL A 214 1.00 -6.39 -4.99
C VAL A 214 0.36 -5.08 -4.56
N THR A 215 0.40 -4.07 -5.42
CA THR A 215 -0.10 -2.73 -5.11
C THR A 215 -1.12 -2.27 -6.14
N PHE A 216 -2.03 -1.38 -5.74
CA PHE A 216 -3.15 -0.93 -6.57
C PHE A 216 -3.21 0.60 -6.59
N ASN A 217 -3.22 1.22 -7.79
CA ASN A 217 -3.19 2.67 -7.99
C ASN A 217 -2.20 3.38 -7.04
N ALA A 218 -1.01 2.80 -6.89
CA ALA A 218 -0.10 3.12 -5.81
C ALA A 218 0.53 4.50 -5.94
N ALA A 219 0.72 5.18 -4.81
CA ALA A 219 1.57 6.35 -4.73
C ALA A 219 3.02 5.99 -5.07
N GLY A 220 3.70 6.91 -5.71
CA GLY A 220 5.11 6.76 -6.02
C GLY A 220 5.99 6.87 -4.78
N VAL A 221 7.14 6.23 -4.82
CA VAL A 221 8.13 6.29 -3.74
C VAL A 221 9.31 7.13 -4.21
N ALA A 222 9.62 8.21 -3.47
CA ALA A 222 10.72 9.09 -3.83
C ALA A 222 12.09 8.40 -3.68
N LYS A 223 13.03 8.76 -4.57
CA LYS A 223 14.42 8.26 -4.47
C LYS A 223 15.06 8.60 -3.12
N ASN A 224 14.74 9.78 -2.58
CA ASN A 224 15.26 10.23 -1.29
C ASN A 224 14.69 9.41 -0.13
N THR A 225 13.42 9.01 -0.18
CA THR A 225 12.80 8.11 0.80
C THR A 225 13.54 6.76 0.82
N LEU A 226 13.76 6.14 -0.35
CA LEU A 226 14.51 4.88 -0.43
C LEU A 226 15.94 5.03 0.12
N LYS A 227 16.66 6.11 -0.23
CA LYS A 227 18.01 6.38 0.29
C LYS A 227 18.03 6.59 1.79
N ARG A 228 17.08 7.37 2.34
CA ARG A 228 16.96 7.62 3.78
C ARG A 228 16.72 6.32 4.55
N LEU A 229 15.99 5.39 3.97
CA LEU A 229 15.76 4.04 4.52
C LEU A 229 16.93 3.07 4.26
N GLY A 230 18.07 3.56 3.77
CA GLY A 230 19.30 2.76 3.56
C GLY A 230 19.30 1.90 2.30
N MET A 231 18.40 2.15 1.34
CA MET A 231 18.27 1.37 0.11
C MET A 231 18.97 2.07 -1.08
N ASP A 232 19.64 1.27 -1.93
CA ASP A 232 20.01 1.73 -3.27
C ASP A 232 18.75 1.83 -4.13
N SER A 233 18.35 3.06 -4.46
CA SER A 233 17.08 3.30 -5.14
C SER A 233 17.01 2.69 -6.54
N ALA A 234 18.12 2.59 -7.25
CA ALA A 234 18.16 1.98 -8.59
C ALA A 234 18.06 0.45 -8.51
N LYS A 235 18.77 -0.17 -7.58
CA LYS A 235 18.70 -1.62 -7.32
C LYS A 235 17.31 -2.01 -6.82
N ALA A 236 16.74 -1.24 -5.88
CA ALA A 236 15.40 -1.47 -5.34
C ALA A 236 14.33 -1.43 -6.45
N ARG A 237 14.34 -0.41 -7.32
CA ARG A 237 13.40 -0.30 -8.44
C ARG A 237 13.54 -1.46 -9.43
N ARG A 238 14.77 -1.81 -9.81
CA ARG A 238 14.99 -2.98 -10.69
C ARG A 238 14.48 -4.28 -10.08
N SER A 239 14.70 -4.51 -8.78
CA SER A 239 14.18 -5.68 -8.08
C SER A 239 12.67 -5.74 -8.11
N ALA A 240 12.01 -4.60 -7.87
CA ALA A 240 10.56 -4.48 -7.94
C ALA A 240 10.02 -4.78 -9.35
N GLU A 241 10.61 -4.16 -10.38
CA GLU A 241 10.23 -4.33 -11.79
C GLU A 241 10.42 -5.78 -12.28
N ASN A 242 11.43 -6.47 -11.78
CA ASN A 242 11.71 -7.87 -12.10
C ASN A 242 10.81 -8.88 -11.37
N GLY A 243 9.66 -8.42 -10.87
CA GLY A 243 8.63 -9.27 -10.28
C GLY A 243 8.64 -9.31 -8.75
N GLY A 244 9.47 -8.52 -8.09
CA GLY A 244 9.38 -8.32 -6.65
C GLY A 244 8.12 -7.57 -6.23
N ILE A 245 7.55 -6.75 -7.13
CA ILE A 245 6.29 -6.04 -6.92
C ILE A 245 5.48 -6.06 -8.21
N ARG A 246 4.21 -6.50 -8.16
CA ARG A 246 3.21 -6.25 -9.21
C ARG A 246 2.43 -4.99 -8.85
N SER A 247 2.41 -4.00 -9.75
CA SER A 247 1.74 -2.72 -9.55
C SER A 247 0.58 -2.56 -10.54
N TYR A 248 -0.63 -2.81 -10.07
CA TYR A 248 -1.84 -2.60 -10.86
C TYR A 248 -2.25 -1.13 -10.87
N SER A 249 -2.62 -0.63 -12.04
CA SER A 249 -3.19 0.70 -12.17
C SER A 249 -4.38 0.69 -13.11
N GLU A 250 -5.45 1.40 -12.76
CA GLU A 250 -6.56 1.67 -13.66
C GLU A 250 -6.14 2.64 -14.75
N LYS A 251 -6.59 2.37 -15.97
CA LYS A 251 -6.55 3.40 -17.04
C LYS A 251 -7.38 4.61 -16.58
N TYR A 252 -6.83 5.79 -16.74
CA TYR A 252 -7.39 7.07 -16.27
C TYR A 252 -7.30 7.31 -14.76
N ASP A 253 -6.61 6.46 -13.99
CA ASP A 253 -6.31 6.79 -12.61
C ASP A 253 -5.59 8.15 -12.52
N LEU A 254 -6.14 9.07 -11.70
CA LEU A 254 -5.65 10.44 -11.62
C LEU A 254 -4.23 10.51 -11.07
N LEU A 255 -3.93 9.70 -10.04
CA LEU A 255 -2.61 9.68 -9.40
C LEU A 255 -1.55 9.16 -10.39
N THR A 256 -1.81 8.05 -11.06
CA THR A 256 -0.93 7.49 -12.09
C THR A 256 -0.73 8.49 -13.24
N GLY A 257 -1.80 9.15 -13.69
CA GLY A 257 -1.73 10.16 -14.75
C GLY A 257 -0.86 11.36 -14.38
N ILE A 258 -0.96 11.86 -13.15
CA ILE A 258 -0.13 12.98 -12.66
C ILE A 258 1.33 12.52 -12.52
N GLN A 259 1.60 11.33 -12.02
CA GLN A 259 2.93 10.75 -11.90
C GLN A 259 3.64 10.63 -13.27
N GLU A 260 2.90 10.30 -14.33
CA GLU A 260 3.44 10.18 -15.68
C GLU A 260 3.68 11.53 -16.37
N LEU A 261 2.89 12.56 -16.01
CA LEU A 261 2.95 13.89 -16.62
C LEU A 261 4.05 14.78 -16.03
N THR A 262 4.53 14.50 -14.82
CA THR A 262 5.50 15.35 -14.14
C THR A 262 6.62 14.55 -13.48
N SER A 263 7.85 14.98 -13.67
CA SER A 263 9.02 14.43 -12.96
C SER A 263 9.09 14.84 -11.48
N LEU A 264 8.22 15.73 -11.03
CA LEU A 264 8.18 16.21 -9.64
C LEU A 264 7.54 15.20 -8.70
N ILE A 265 6.61 14.39 -9.21
CA ILE A 265 5.92 13.34 -8.45
C ILE A 265 6.53 11.97 -8.85
N PRO A 266 7.03 11.19 -7.90
CA PRO A 266 7.64 9.92 -8.22
C PRO A 266 6.62 8.93 -8.78
N ASN A 267 7.06 8.08 -9.72
CA ASN A 267 6.24 6.98 -10.21
C ASN A 267 6.11 5.85 -9.18
N ALA A 268 5.01 5.13 -9.23
CA ALA A 268 4.83 3.87 -8.52
C ALA A 268 5.99 2.91 -8.81
N VAL A 269 6.31 2.07 -7.83
CA VAL A 269 7.41 1.11 -7.92
C VAL A 269 6.86 -0.28 -8.18
N GLY A 270 7.44 -1.01 -9.14
CA GLY A 270 7.04 -2.36 -9.49
C GLY A 270 6.80 -2.58 -10.98
N HIS A 271 6.53 -3.82 -11.35
CA HIS A 271 6.09 -4.17 -12.71
C HIS A 271 4.67 -3.69 -12.94
N LYS A 272 4.50 -2.75 -13.88
CA LYS A 272 3.23 -2.09 -14.14
C LYS A 272 2.26 -3.01 -14.92
N ILE A 273 1.05 -3.18 -14.38
CA ILE A 273 -0.06 -3.89 -15.01
C ILE A 273 -1.23 -2.91 -15.11
N VAL A 274 -1.61 -2.57 -16.35
CA VAL A 274 -2.70 -1.61 -16.60
C VAL A 274 -4.01 -2.35 -16.82
N LEU A 275 -5.01 -2.04 -15.99
CA LEU A 275 -6.39 -2.48 -16.16
C LEU A 275 -7.12 -1.53 -17.12
N ALA A 276 -7.83 -2.08 -18.09
CA ALA A 276 -8.63 -1.27 -19.00
C ALA A 276 -9.87 -0.76 -18.25
N ASN A 277 -10.04 0.56 -18.18
CA ASN A 277 -11.21 1.15 -17.56
C ASN A 277 -12.42 0.98 -18.47
N SER A 278 -13.52 0.41 -17.95
CA SER A 278 -14.77 0.20 -18.67
C SER A 278 -15.64 1.46 -18.77
N ASP A 279 -15.35 2.51 -17.98
CA ASP A 279 -16.13 3.76 -17.94
C ASP A 279 -15.80 4.62 -19.16
N LYS A 280 -16.47 4.32 -20.26
CA LYS A 280 -16.36 5.10 -21.49
C LYS A 280 -17.26 6.33 -21.39
N LEU A 281 -16.67 7.51 -21.51
CA LEU A 281 -17.45 8.70 -21.79
C LEU A 281 -17.89 8.63 -23.26
N THR A 282 -19.16 8.88 -23.52
CA THR A 282 -19.75 8.84 -24.85
C THR A 282 -20.67 10.04 -25.08
N GLY A 283 -20.77 10.49 -26.35
CA GLY A 283 -21.66 11.58 -26.71
C GLY A 283 -21.30 12.90 -26.03
N VAL A 284 -22.28 13.56 -25.40
CA VAL A 284 -22.12 14.88 -24.77
C VAL A 284 -21.17 14.84 -23.60
N ASP A 285 -21.12 13.73 -22.84
CA ASP A 285 -20.28 13.58 -21.65
C ASP A 285 -18.79 13.66 -21.97
N ASP A 286 -18.37 13.26 -23.16
CA ASP A 286 -16.97 13.32 -23.59
C ASP A 286 -16.48 14.78 -23.81
N TRP A 287 -17.40 15.73 -23.91
CA TRP A 287 -17.09 17.16 -24.06
C TRP A 287 -17.10 17.93 -22.72
N LEU A 288 -17.52 17.29 -21.62
CA LEU A 288 -17.70 17.93 -20.33
C LEU A 288 -16.47 17.71 -19.42
N PRO A 289 -15.67 18.74 -19.10
CA PRO A 289 -14.45 18.60 -18.30
C PRO A 289 -14.69 17.98 -16.91
N HIS A 290 -15.84 18.27 -16.28
CA HIS A 290 -16.18 17.67 -14.97
C HIS A 290 -16.41 16.17 -15.06
N LYS A 291 -16.92 15.65 -16.19
CA LYS A 291 -17.09 14.20 -16.42
C LYS A 291 -15.77 13.47 -16.57
N HIS A 292 -14.78 14.11 -17.19
CA HIS A 292 -13.41 13.59 -17.19
C HIS A 292 -12.83 13.54 -15.79
N LEU A 293 -13.02 14.59 -14.98
CA LEU A 293 -12.54 14.61 -13.60
C LEU A 293 -13.23 13.51 -12.75
N GLU A 294 -14.56 13.39 -12.84
CA GLU A 294 -15.32 12.33 -12.17
C GLU A 294 -14.78 10.93 -12.55
N ARG A 295 -14.52 10.68 -13.83
CA ARG A 295 -13.94 9.41 -14.30
C ARG A 295 -12.56 9.16 -13.71
N HIS A 296 -11.69 10.17 -13.67
CA HIS A 296 -10.36 10.06 -13.11
C HIS A 296 -10.37 9.79 -11.59
N LEU A 297 -11.28 10.43 -10.85
CA LEU A 297 -11.49 10.19 -9.43
C LEU A 297 -12.07 8.79 -9.17
N SER A 298 -13.07 8.38 -9.98
CA SER A 298 -13.62 7.01 -9.90
C SER A 298 -12.57 5.96 -10.20
N ALA A 299 -11.74 6.16 -11.23
CA ALA A 299 -10.67 5.24 -11.60
C ALA A 299 -9.62 5.06 -10.50
N HIS A 300 -9.45 6.06 -9.60
CA HIS A 300 -8.55 5.93 -8.45
C HIS A 300 -9.07 4.98 -7.37
N SER A 301 -10.39 4.77 -7.28
CA SER A 301 -10.95 3.98 -6.18
C SER A 301 -10.55 2.51 -6.23
N ILE A 302 -10.36 1.90 -5.05
CA ILE A 302 -10.07 0.47 -4.94
C ILE A 302 -11.26 -0.38 -5.41
N GLU A 303 -12.49 0.12 -5.26
CA GLU A 303 -13.70 -0.52 -5.78
C GLU A 303 -13.65 -0.69 -7.29
N LYS A 304 -13.16 0.35 -8.00
CA LYS A 304 -13.02 0.28 -9.46
C LYS A 304 -11.96 -0.74 -9.87
N VAL A 305 -10.84 -0.77 -9.17
CA VAL A 305 -9.80 -1.79 -9.40
C VAL A 305 -10.38 -3.19 -9.23
N ILE A 306 -11.11 -3.45 -8.14
CA ILE A 306 -11.74 -4.75 -7.85
C ILE A 306 -12.74 -5.13 -8.97
N SER A 307 -13.61 -4.19 -9.39
CA SER A 307 -14.56 -4.41 -10.49
C SER A 307 -13.83 -4.75 -11.79
N SER A 308 -12.83 -3.94 -12.15
CA SER A 308 -12.04 -4.16 -13.38
C SER A 308 -11.28 -5.48 -13.37
N MET A 309 -10.71 -5.87 -12.23
CA MET A 309 -10.05 -7.17 -12.09
C MET A 309 -11.03 -8.33 -12.25
N SER A 310 -12.24 -8.22 -11.66
CA SER A 310 -13.29 -9.23 -11.78
C SER A 310 -13.80 -9.37 -13.22
N GLU A 311 -14.02 -8.25 -13.92
CA GLU A 311 -14.54 -8.22 -15.28
C GLU A 311 -13.50 -8.68 -16.32
N GLN A 312 -12.24 -8.25 -16.15
CA GLN A 312 -11.19 -8.44 -17.14
C GLN A 312 -10.38 -9.71 -16.94
N GLN A 313 -10.37 -10.26 -15.74
CA GLN A 313 -9.60 -11.47 -15.36
C GLN A 313 -8.19 -11.47 -15.98
N PRO A 314 -7.33 -10.47 -15.64
CA PRO A 314 -6.08 -10.24 -16.36
C PRO A 314 -5.13 -11.46 -16.33
N TRP A 315 -5.31 -12.38 -15.38
CA TRP A 315 -4.57 -13.63 -15.24
C TRP A 315 -4.92 -14.69 -16.29
N GLU A 316 -6.08 -14.57 -16.98
CA GLU A 316 -6.49 -15.48 -18.04
C GLU A 316 -5.96 -15.09 -19.42
N ARG A 317 -5.44 -13.86 -19.56
CA ARG A 317 -4.89 -13.39 -20.83
C ARG A 317 -3.64 -14.18 -21.18
N ARG A 318 -3.69 -14.91 -22.29
CA ARG A 318 -2.51 -15.53 -22.88
C ARG A 318 -1.63 -14.40 -23.42
N TYR A 319 -0.48 -14.19 -22.81
CA TYR A 319 0.56 -13.37 -23.41
C TYR A 319 1.18 -14.21 -24.54
N VAL A 320 0.83 -13.85 -25.80
CA VAL A 320 1.39 -14.42 -27.03
C VAL A 320 2.74 -13.78 -27.28
#